data_7b8b35f16f27656f1350e4905eba2b71
#
_entry.id   7b8b35f16f27656f1350e4905eba2b71
#
_cell.length_a   1.000
_cell.length_b   1.000
_cell.length_c   1.000
_cell.angle_alpha   90.00
_cell.angle_beta   90.00
_cell.angle_gamma   90.00
#
_symmetry.space_group_name_H-M   'P 1'
#
loop_
_entity.id
_entity.type
_entity.pdbx_description
1 polymer ?
#
loop_
_entity_poly.entity_id
_entity_poly.type
_entity_poly.pdbx_seq_one_letter_code
_entity_poly.pdbx_strand_id
1 'polypeptide(L)'
;MTGILRILLIIMAAFLSAAAYAQEGLNVAPFFTEVYSANRKLTSVTLTGDRCEKMGLRVYKSITVSDDVSLADKIRRAVAKDGAAAKSKEVSYREGQLYFGFYSMGGKGKERRYLIFLNRRPVGTEKTTLIFIEGDVSEEMVKKLINN
;
A
#
# COMPACT_ATOMS: atom_id res chain seq x y z
N MET A 1 7.23 33.10 25.62
CA MET A 1 6.07 32.29 25.21
C MET A 1 6.13 31.79 23.78
N THR A 2 6.67 32.53 22.84
CA THR A 2 6.77 32.12 21.44
C THR A 2 7.76 30.97 21.16
N GLY A 3 8.78 30.76 22.00
CA GLY A 3 9.78 29.70 21.80
C GLY A 3 9.26 28.28 22.13
N ILE A 4 8.51 28.13 23.19
CA ILE A 4 7.97 26.83 23.66
C ILE A 4 6.88 26.34 22.69
N LEU A 5 6.04 27.23 22.21
CA LEU A 5 4.98 26.92 21.24
C LEU A 5 5.57 26.48 19.90
N ARG A 6 6.67 27.09 19.46
CA ARG A 6 7.39 26.69 18.23
C ARG A 6 8.06 25.32 18.38
N ILE A 7 8.65 25.03 19.54
CA ILE A 7 9.26 23.72 19.83
C ILE A 7 8.19 22.63 19.88
N LEU A 8 7.04 22.90 20.50
CA LEU A 8 5.90 21.96 20.54
C LEU A 8 5.34 21.68 19.14
N LEU A 9 5.24 22.69 18.29
CA LEU A 9 4.79 22.56 16.90
C LEU A 9 5.78 21.73 16.05
N ILE A 10 7.08 21.90 16.26
CA ILE A 10 8.13 21.15 15.58
C ILE A 10 8.12 19.68 16.02
N ILE A 11 7.91 19.41 17.31
CA ILE A 11 7.81 18.05 17.85
C ILE A 11 6.55 17.35 17.33
N MET A 12 5.41 18.04 17.29
CA MET A 12 4.16 17.50 16.74
C MET A 12 4.26 17.23 15.23
N ALA A 13 4.94 18.09 14.47
CA ALA A 13 5.20 17.86 13.06
C ALA A 13 6.12 16.65 12.83
N ALA A 14 7.09 16.40 13.71
CA ALA A 14 7.98 15.25 13.64
C ALA A 14 7.25 13.92 13.93
N PHE A 15 6.26 13.90 14.83
CA PHE A 15 5.43 12.72 15.11
C PHE A 15 4.44 12.40 13.99
N LEU A 16 3.90 13.42 13.32
CA LEU A 16 3.04 13.24 12.14
C LEU A 16 3.80 12.71 10.93
N SER A 17 5.08 13.02 10.80
CA SER A 17 5.92 12.55 9.71
C SER A 17 6.33 11.07 9.83
N ALA A 18 6.47 10.53 11.03
CA ALA A 18 6.92 9.14 11.23
C ALA A 18 5.93 8.08 10.69
N ALA A 19 4.62 8.34 10.74
CA ALA A 19 3.61 7.44 10.19
C ALA A 19 3.46 7.51 8.66
N ALA A 20 3.94 8.59 8.04
CA ALA A 20 3.88 8.81 6.60
C ALA A 20 5.07 8.20 5.82
N TYR A 21 6.17 7.89 6.50
CA TYR A 21 7.42 7.44 5.85
C TYR A 21 7.31 6.11 5.11
N ALA A 22 6.44 5.20 5.55
CA ALA A 22 6.33 3.88 4.96
C ALA A 22 5.87 3.91 3.48
N GLN A 23 5.10 4.92 3.11
CA GLN A 23 4.52 5.07 1.76
C GLN A 23 4.98 6.35 1.06
N GLU A 24 5.93 7.07 1.66
CA GLU A 24 6.42 8.33 1.13
C GLU A 24 6.89 8.19 -0.32
N GLY A 25 6.43 9.09 -1.18
CA GLY A 25 6.75 9.11 -2.59
C GLY A 25 5.95 8.15 -3.47
N LEU A 26 5.03 7.35 -2.89
CA LEU A 26 4.16 6.48 -3.67
C LEU A 26 2.85 7.19 -4.05
N ASN A 27 2.43 7.03 -5.30
CA ASN A 27 1.16 7.57 -5.79
C ASN A 27 -0.06 6.88 -5.14
N VAL A 28 0.12 5.66 -4.64
CA VAL A 28 -0.93 4.91 -3.94
C VAL A 28 -1.12 5.34 -2.48
N ALA A 29 -0.19 6.08 -1.90
CA ALA A 29 -0.24 6.47 -0.48
C ALA A 29 -1.56 7.13 -0.04
N PRO A 30 -2.18 8.05 -0.81
CA PRO A 30 -3.43 8.68 -0.41
C PRO A 30 -4.59 7.70 -0.17
N PHE A 31 -4.63 6.56 -0.87
CA PHE A 31 -5.72 5.59 -0.75
C PHE A 31 -5.74 4.84 0.58
N PHE A 32 -4.62 4.85 1.31
CA PHE A 32 -4.50 4.25 2.64
C PHE A 32 -4.80 5.23 3.77
N THR A 33 -5.25 6.44 3.46
CA THR A 33 -5.57 7.48 4.44
C THR A 33 -7.03 7.40 4.90
N GLU A 34 -7.33 8.05 6.03
CA GLU A 34 -8.67 8.10 6.60
C GLU A 34 -9.70 8.74 5.68
N VAL A 35 -9.30 9.61 4.75
CA VAL A 35 -10.18 10.24 3.77
C VAL A 35 -10.93 9.20 2.95
N TYR A 36 -10.26 8.13 2.56
CA TYR A 36 -10.89 7.04 1.81
C TYR A 36 -11.53 5.98 2.69
N SER A 37 -11.09 5.81 3.93
CA SER A 37 -11.64 4.83 4.86
C SER A 37 -13.11 5.09 5.24
N ALA A 38 -13.58 6.33 5.07
CA ALA A 38 -14.97 6.70 5.24
C ALA A 38 -15.90 6.20 4.10
N ASN A 39 -15.33 5.77 2.97
CA ASN A 39 -16.09 5.22 1.85
C ASN A 39 -16.60 3.82 2.20
N ARG A 40 -17.94 3.63 2.20
CA ARG A 40 -18.58 2.34 2.52
C ARG A 40 -18.22 1.21 1.54
N LYS A 41 -17.77 1.53 0.35
CA LYS A 41 -17.35 0.57 -0.69
C LYS A 41 -15.88 0.20 -0.57
N LEU A 42 -15.16 0.79 0.38
CA LEU A 42 -13.76 0.52 0.66
C LEU A 42 -13.62 -0.14 2.03
N THR A 43 -12.98 -1.30 2.06
CA THR A 43 -12.56 -1.97 3.29
C THR A 43 -11.06 -1.83 3.45
N SER A 44 -10.62 -1.41 4.62
CA SER A 44 -9.19 -1.22 4.91
C SER A 44 -8.76 -2.08 6.09
N VAL A 45 -7.58 -2.66 5.99
CA VAL A 45 -6.92 -3.41 7.06
C VAL A 45 -5.52 -2.86 7.24
N THR A 46 -5.18 -2.53 8.48
CA THR A 46 -3.83 -2.13 8.86
C THR A 46 -3.36 -3.02 10.00
N LEU A 47 -2.22 -3.65 9.83
CA LEU A 47 -1.56 -4.45 10.85
C LEU A 47 -0.23 -3.80 11.22
N THR A 48 0.00 -3.66 12.52
CA THR A 48 1.24 -3.15 13.11
C THR A 48 1.57 -3.94 14.38
N GLY A 49 2.75 -3.70 14.95
CA GLY A 49 3.17 -4.33 16.20
C GLY A 49 3.41 -5.84 16.09
N ASP A 50 3.11 -6.56 17.16
CA ASP A 50 3.47 -7.98 17.35
C ASP A 50 3.01 -8.90 16.20
N ARG A 51 1.85 -8.63 15.62
CA ARG A 51 1.34 -9.45 14.51
C ARG A 51 2.18 -9.32 13.26
N CYS A 52 2.62 -8.10 12.95
CA CYS A 52 3.53 -7.84 11.84
C CYS A 52 4.92 -8.39 12.13
N GLU A 53 5.45 -8.18 13.31
CA GLU A 53 6.79 -8.61 13.70
C GLU A 53 6.97 -10.12 13.62
N LYS A 54 5.96 -10.90 14.01
CA LYS A 54 5.95 -12.37 13.86
C LYS A 54 6.05 -12.84 12.42
N MET A 55 5.64 -12.00 11.46
CA MET A 55 5.73 -12.29 10.04
C MET A 55 6.98 -11.67 9.38
N GLY A 56 7.86 -11.03 10.15
CA GLY A 56 9.00 -10.27 9.64
C GLY A 56 8.62 -8.93 9.02
N LEU A 57 7.39 -8.47 9.24
CA LEU A 57 6.87 -7.24 8.66
C LEU A 57 6.93 -6.10 9.67
N ARG A 58 7.15 -4.88 9.17
CA ARG A 58 6.97 -3.65 9.93
C ARG A 58 5.61 -3.01 9.67
N VAL A 59 5.15 -3.05 8.43
CA VAL A 59 3.87 -2.50 8.01
C VAL A 59 3.18 -3.47 7.06
N TYR A 60 1.89 -3.68 7.31
CA TYR A 60 0.97 -4.31 6.37
C TYR A 60 -0.27 -3.43 6.28
N LYS A 61 -0.61 -2.99 5.09
CA LYS A 61 -1.84 -2.27 4.80
C LYS A 61 -2.51 -2.86 3.58
N SER A 62 -3.81 -3.07 3.65
CA SER A 62 -4.60 -3.46 2.49
C SER A 62 -5.87 -2.64 2.40
N ILE A 63 -6.28 -2.37 1.18
CA ILE A 63 -7.59 -1.83 0.85
C ILE A 63 -8.24 -2.71 -0.19
N THR A 64 -9.55 -2.86 -0.06
CA THR A 64 -10.38 -3.54 -1.05
C THR A 64 -11.55 -2.63 -1.39
N VAL A 65 -11.72 -2.33 -2.67
CA VAL A 65 -12.81 -1.54 -3.22
C VAL A 65 -13.78 -2.48 -3.92
N SER A 66 -15.06 -2.38 -3.58
CA SER A 66 -16.14 -3.16 -4.19
C SER A 66 -17.17 -2.21 -4.78
N ASP A 67 -17.60 -2.50 -6.01
CA ASP A 67 -18.69 -1.78 -6.70
C ASP A 67 -18.47 -0.26 -6.83
N ASP A 68 -17.22 0.17 -6.95
CA ASP A 68 -16.84 1.56 -7.23
C ASP A 68 -15.79 1.60 -8.34
N VAL A 69 -16.25 1.66 -9.57
CA VAL A 69 -15.42 1.67 -10.78
C VAL A 69 -14.49 2.89 -10.81
N SER A 70 -14.99 4.05 -10.44
CA SER A 70 -14.22 5.29 -10.46
C SER A 70 -13.03 5.24 -9.51
N LEU A 71 -13.24 4.77 -8.28
CA LEU A 71 -12.18 4.63 -7.29
C LEU A 71 -11.19 3.52 -7.69
N ALA A 72 -11.69 2.39 -8.18
CA ALA A 72 -10.86 1.30 -8.68
C ALA A 72 -9.94 1.77 -9.82
N ASP A 73 -10.43 2.58 -10.75
CA ASP A 73 -9.63 3.15 -11.84
C ASP A 73 -8.58 4.16 -11.36
N LYS A 74 -8.89 4.95 -10.34
CA LYS A 74 -7.91 5.85 -9.71
C LYS A 74 -6.77 5.05 -9.07
N ILE A 75 -7.09 3.99 -8.35
CA ILE A 75 -6.09 3.09 -7.75
C ILE A 75 -5.24 2.45 -8.84
N ARG A 76 -5.85 1.91 -9.88
CA ARG A 76 -5.13 1.28 -11.00
C ARG A 76 -4.14 2.25 -11.66
N ARG A 77 -4.54 3.50 -11.89
CA ARG A 77 -3.64 4.52 -12.46
C ARG A 77 -2.47 4.85 -11.53
N ALA A 78 -2.71 4.95 -10.23
CA ALA A 78 -1.65 5.17 -9.25
C ALA A 78 -0.68 3.98 -9.18
N VAL A 79 -1.19 2.75 -9.20
CA VAL A 79 -0.39 1.52 -9.27
C VAL A 79 0.47 1.48 -10.54
N ALA A 80 -0.07 1.88 -11.68
CA ALA A 80 0.69 1.92 -12.93
C ALA A 80 1.87 2.91 -12.85
N LYS A 81 1.68 4.07 -12.23
CA LYS A 81 2.75 5.05 -12.01
C LYS A 81 3.82 4.51 -11.06
N ASP A 82 3.42 3.97 -9.93
CA ASP A 82 4.36 3.40 -8.96
C ASP A 82 5.08 2.18 -9.52
N GLY A 83 4.37 1.33 -10.25
CA GLY A 83 4.91 0.15 -10.89
C GLY A 83 5.94 0.44 -11.97
N ALA A 84 5.84 1.59 -12.64
CA ALA A 84 6.85 2.04 -13.61
C ALA A 84 8.22 2.30 -12.96
N ALA A 85 8.24 2.69 -11.69
CA ALA A 85 9.44 2.95 -10.91
C ALA A 85 9.91 1.73 -10.09
N ALA A 86 9.23 0.58 -10.18
CA ALA A 86 9.57 -0.62 -9.43
C ALA A 86 10.93 -1.19 -9.85
N LYS A 87 11.68 -1.74 -8.90
CA LYS A 87 12.95 -2.44 -9.17
C LYS A 87 12.72 -3.75 -9.91
N SER A 88 11.67 -4.47 -9.55
CA SER A 88 11.21 -5.67 -10.24
C SER A 88 9.70 -5.75 -10.19
N LYS A 89 9.11 -6.43 -11.16
CA LYS A 89 7.67 -6.61 -11.22
C LYS A 89 7.29 -7.92 -11.91
N GLU A 90 6.22 -8.51 -11.41
CA GLU A 90 5.48 -9.57 -12.08
C GLU A 90 4.06 -9.07 -12.32
N VAL A 91 3.63 -9.07 -13.55
CA VAL A 91 2.30 -8.57 -13.92
C VAL A 91 1.59 -9.58 -14.83
N SER A 92 0.28 -9.68 -14.68
CA SER A 92 -0.56 -10.42 -15.60
C SER A 92 -1.75 -9.58 -16.04
N TYR A 93 -2.14 -9.77 -17.28
CA TYR A 93 -3.29 -9.09 -17.89
C TYR A 93 -4.35 -10.12 -18.28
N ARG A 94 -5.60 -9.75 -18.14
CA ARG A 94 -6.74 -10.49 -18.68
C ARG A 94 -7.65 -9.54 -19.42
N GLU A 95 -8.05 -9.91 -20.63
CA GLU A 95 -8.90 -9.09 -21.49
C GLU A 95 -8.38 -7.65 -21.68
N GLY A 96 -7.04 -7.52 -21.81
CA GLY A 96 -6.39 -6.22 -21.99
C GLY A 96 -6.28 -5.37 -20.72
N GLN A 97 -6.73 -5.85 -19.58
CA GLN A 97 -6.67 -5.14 -18.29
C GLN A 97 -5.64 -5.75 -17.37
N LEU A 98 -4.98 -4.91 -16.57
CA LEU A 98 -4.12 -5.36 -15.49
C LEU A 98 -4.97 -6.15 -14.48
N TYR A 99 -4.68 -7.43 -14.34
CA TYR A 99 -5.37 -8.36 -13.45
C TYR A 99 -4.63 -8.52 -12.14
N PHE A 100 -3.33 -8.75 -12.21
CA PHE A 100 -2.46 -8.93 -11.06
C PHE A 100 -1.15 -8.18 -11.28
N GLY A 101 -0.64 -7.56 -10.23
CA GLY A 101 0.68 -6.94 -10.22
C GLY A 101 1.36 -7.16 -8.87
N PHE A 102 2.60 -7.61 -8.92
CA PHE A 102 3.50 -7.68 -7.79
C PHE A 102 4.72 -6.82 -8.08
N TYR A 103 4.95 -5.82 -7.25
CA TYR A 103 6.00 -4.82 -7.47
C TYR A 103 6.94 -4.77 -6.27
N SER A 104 8.22 -4.96 -6.50
CA SER A 104 9.26 -4.70 -5.52
C SER A 104 9.75 -3.25 -5.68
N MET A 105 9.47 -2.42 -4.69
CA MET A 105 9.69 -0.96 -4.77
C MET A 105 11.06 -0.54 -4.22
N GLY A 106 11.86 -1.49 -3.73
CA GLY A 106 13.08 -1.17 -3.00
C GLY A 106 12.80 -0.58 -1.62
N GLY A 107 13.84 -0.39 -0.84
CA GLY A 107 13.75 0.12 0.53
C GLY A 107 15.08 0.65 1.00
N LYS A 108 15.20 0.95 2.30
CA LYS A 108 16.41 1.40 2.96
C LYS A 108 17.01 0.28 3.81
N GLY A 109 18.31 0.00 3.63
CA GLY A 109 19.00 -1.05 4.38
C GLY A 109 18.40 -2.43 4.10
N LYS A 110 18.00 -3.13 5.16
CA LYS A 110 17.37 -4.45 5.09
C LYS A 110 15.86 -4.37 4.81
N GLU A 111 15.24 -3.23 5.01
CA GLU A 111 13.81 -3.05 4.76
C GLU A 111 13.52 -2.97 3.27
N ARG A 112 12.49 -3.69 2.86
CA ARG A 112 11.97 -3.73 1.50
C ARG A 112 10.51 -3.35 1.48
N ARG A 113 10.08 -2.76 0.37
CA ARG A 113 8.68 -2.35 0.14
C ARG A 113 8.12 -3.12 -1.04
N TYR A 114 6.89 -3.59 -0.86
CA TYR A 114 6.16 -4.33 -1.89
C TYR A 114 4.77 -3.74 -2.06
N LEU A 115 4.36 -3.70 -3.30
CA LEU A 115 3.01 -3.29 -3.68
C LEU A 115 2.37 -4.44 -4.46
N ILE A 116 1.19 -4.87 -4.05
CA ILE A 116 0.46 -5.95 -4.69
C ILE A 116 -0.92 -5.42 -5.12
N PHE A 117 -1.26 -5.64 -6.36
CA PHE A 117 -2.53 -5.22 -6.95
C PHE A 117 -3.28 -6.41 -7.52
N LEU A 118 -4.57 -6.49 -7.23
CA LEU A 118 -5.45 -7.51 -7.77
C LEU A 118 -6.77 -6.87 -8.22
N ASN A 119 -7.08 -7.00 -9.51
CA ASN A 119 -8.31 -6.54 -10.12
C ASN A 119 -9.13 -7.73 -10.61
N ARG A 120 -10.28 -7.97 -10.02
CA ARG A 120 -11.15 -9.09 -10.40
C ARG A 120 -12.20 -8.75 -11.44
N ARG A 121 -12.27 -7.51 -11.91
CA ARG A 121 -13.21 -7.10 -12.95
C ARG A 121 -13.15 -7.97 -14.22
N PRO A 122 -11.96 -8.34 -14.74
CA PRO A 122 -11.91 -9.21 -15.93
C PRO A 122 -12.53 -10.59 -15.76
N VAL A 123 -12.72 -11.05 -14.52
CA VAL A 123 -13.38 -12.33 -14.21
C VAL A 123 -14.81 -12.16 -13.67
N GLY A 124 -15.41 -10.97 -13.87
CA GLY A 124 -16.81 -10.71 -13.59
C GLY A 124 -17.14 -10.22 -12.18
N THR A 125 -16.14 -9.88 -11.38
CA THR A 125 -16.35 -9.34 -10.02
C THR A 125 -15.78 -7.95 -9.90
N GLU A 126 -16.63 -6.94 -9.63
CA GLU A 126 -16.18 -5.56 -9.41
C GLU A 126 -15.51 -5.43 -8.04
N LYS A 127 -14.27 -5.91 -7.95
CA LYS A 127 -13.46 -5.93 -6.74
C LYS A 127 -12.01 -5.67 -7.08
N THR A 128 -11.42 -4.68 -6.42
CA THR A 128 -10.02 -4.30 -6.58
C THR A 128 -9.35 -4.27 -5.22
N THR A 129 -8.22 -4.97 -5.08
CA THR A 129 -7.44 -5.04 -3.85
C THR A 129 -6.05 -4.47 -4.08
N LEU A 130 -5.59 -3.66 -3.15
CA LEU A 130 -4.25 -3.10 -3.10
C LEU A 130 -3.64 -3.41 -1.75
N ILE A 131 -2.44 -3.98 -1.75
CA ILE A 131 -1.71 -4.34 -0.53
C ILE A 131 -0.36 -3.64 -0.56
N PHE A 132 0.01 -3.00 0.54
CA PHE A 132 1.33 -2.45 0.79
C PHE A 132 1.99 -3.19 1.94
N ILE A 133 3.20 -3.66 1.71
CA ILE A 133 4.00 -4.39 2.70
C ILE A 133 5.37 -3.73 2.80
N GLU A 134 5.84 -3.55 4.03
CA GLU A 134 7.19 -3.09 4.32
C GLU A 134 7.79 -3.90 5.47
N GLY A 135 9.04 -4.30 5.33
CA GLY A 135 9.77 -5.02 6.37
C GLY A 135 11.05 -5.68 5.87
N ASP A 136 11.74 -6.33 6.79
CA ASP A 136 12.88 -7.19 6.49
C ASP A 136 12.37 -8.57 6.06
N VAL A 137 11.80 -8.62 4.89
CA VAL A 137 11.13 -9.81 4.35
C VAL A 137 11.49 -9.97 2.87
N SER A 138 11.76 -11.20 2.45
CA SER A 138 12.07 -11.50 1.06
C SER A 138 10.81 -11.50 0.18
N GLU A 139 10.99 -11.28 -1.10
CA GLU A 139 9.93 -11.39 -2.11
C GLU A 139 9.23 -12.74 -2.07
N GLU A 140 9.99 -13.82 -1.93
CA GLU A 140 9.47 -15.18 -1.83
C GLU A 140 8.54 -15.36 -0.61
N MET A 141 8.94 -14.80 0.54
CA MET A 141 8.12 -14.87 1.75
C MET A 141 6.82 -14.07 1.59
N VAL A 142 6.89 -12.89 0.99
CA VAL A 142 5.69 -12.07 0.70
C VAL A 142 4.75 -12.83 -0.23
N LYS A 143 5.26 -13.47 -1.27
CA LYS A 143 4.44 -14.30 -2.17
C LYS A 143 3.74 -15.45 -1.45
N LYS A 144 4.39 -16.08 -0.48
CA LYS A 144 3.76 -17.10 0.37
C LYS A 144 2.62 -16.53 1.23
N LEU A 145 2.81 -15.33 1.78
CA LEU A 145 1.79 -14.67 2.61
C LEU A 145 0.51 -14.34 1.83
N ILE A 146 0.63 -13.96 0.58
CA ILE A 146 -0.53 -13.57 -0.25
C ILE A 146 -1.22 -14.76 -0.93
N ASN A 147 -0.58 -15.92 -1.00
CA ASN A 147 -1.11 -17.12 -1.63
C ASN A 147 -1.78 -18.10 -0.65
N ASN A 148 -1.71 -17.83 0.66
CA ASN A 148 -2.38 -18.56 1.74
C ASN A 148 -3.69 -17.87 2.12
#